data_3f1aa6de819ba7194b4ddcd96bbc3f9d
#
_entry.id   3f1aa6de819ba7194b4ddcd96bbc3f9d
#
_cell.length_a   1.000
_cell.length_b   1.000
_cell.length_c   1.000
_cell.angle_alpha   90.00
_cell.angle_beta   90.00
_cell.angle_gamma   90.00
#
_symmetry.space_group_name_H-M   'P 1'
#
loop_
_entity.id
_entity.type
_entity.pdbx_description
1 polymer ?
#
loop_
_entity_poly.entity_id
_entity_poly.type
_entity_poly.pdbx_seq_one_letter_code
_entity_poly.pdbx_strand_id
1 'polypeptide(L)'
;MPASISEQIATHLAGVQFEQLSAAAVAAAKRSLLDALGVMLGASGLGEGCEAFAALAQNESPSGPCWLWGWGSSAALLPAVLANGALAHALDFEDAFDEAPCHPNAALVPVALALTQARGPISGSSLITAIAAGCDLVCRLALGLRSDPADGGWYWPPILGAFGAAACAGRLLRLDAVEMRDALSLTLCQSTCSAELKYSHRSVVRAVRDGFSAHAGLVSALLAQRGVSGFEQPLEGRAGLYALYARGQWEPQALTQRLGAHFYGAEVSFKPWPSCRGTHALIEAALELRQSAGFRLADIRQLRTYGGTVQQMLTEPRSQKLRPQTAIDAKFSIPFTLATALVHGAVTLRSFRAEALADPEVLALAERVSFQVESAAAEPTATAGALEIVMGDGRVLSKRITHPRGHYSSPLSWQELCAKFQMCAAEARVPLSSAQSTRLLQWIQELDQQRDATGALAGILAA
;
A
#
# COMPACT_ATOMS: atom_id res chain seq x y z
N MET A 1 -36.24 -9.14 -9.48
CA MET A 1 -35.00 -9.94 -9.53
C MET A 1 -34.15 -9.55 -8.33
N PRO A 2 -33.35 -10.40 -7.73
CA PRO A 2 -32.44 -9.96 -6.69
C PRO A 2 -31.48 -8.91 -7.25
N ALA A 3 -31.06 -7.95 -6.40
CA ALA A 3 -30.13 -6.91 -6.77
C ALA A 3 -28.80 -7.52 -7.27
N SER A 4 -28.22 -6.94 -8.31
CA SER A 4 -26.91 -7.36 -8.83
C SER A 4 -25.80 -7.12 -7.81
N ILE A 5 -24.64 -7.75 -7.95
CA ILE A 5 -23.51 -7.55 -7.02
C ILE A 5 -23.04 -6.09 -7.09
N SER A 6 -22.93 -5.53 -8.28
CA SER A 6 -22.57 -4.12 -8.46
C SER A 6 -23.56 -3.18 -7.76
N GLU A 7 -24.87 -3.48 -7.83
CA GLU A 7 -25.90 -2.71 -7.14
C GLU A 7 -25.82 -2.84 -5.61
N GLN A 8 -25.60 -4.07 -5.09
CA GLN A 8 -25.40 -4.30 -3.65
C GLN A 8 -24.18 -3.54 -3.11
N ILE A 9 -23.07 -3.61 -3.81
CA ILE A 9 -21.83 -2.90 -3.44
C ILE A 9 -22.04 -1.39 -3.49
N ALA A 10 -22.62 -0.86 -4.58
CA ALA A 10 -22.85 0.58 -4.72
C ALA A 10 -23.82 1.11 -3.64
N THR A 11 -24.90 0.37 -3.35
CA THR A 11 -25.85 0.72 -2.29
C THR A 11 -25.17 0.74 -0.91
N HIS A 12 -24.34 -0.27 -0.62
CA HIS A 12 -23.58 -0.31 0.63
C HIS A 12 -22.62 0.87 0.72
N LEU A 13 -21.80 1.11 -0.29
CA LEU A 13 -20.82 2.20 -0.31
C LEU A 13 -21.50 3.58 -0.15
N ALA A 14 -22.61 3.81 -0.81
CA ALA A 14 -23.37 5.04 -0.69
C ALA A 14 -24.05 5.21 0.68
N GLY A 15 -24.49 4.11 1.30
CA GLY A 15 -25.33 4.11 2.49
C GLY A 15 -24.60 3.95 3.82
N VAL A 16 -23.37 3.42 3.83
CA VAL A 16 -22.66 3.12 5.09
C VAL A 16 -22.46 4.37 5.97
N GLN A 17 -22.76 4.25 7.27
CA GLN A 17 -22.65 5.32 8.25
C GLN A 17 -21.54 5.02 9.24
N PHE A 18 -21.00 6.08 9.88
CA PHE A 18 -19.92 5.96 10.88
C PHE A 18 -20.31 5.04 12.04
N GLU A 19 -21.54 5.10 12.50
CA GLU A 19 -22.09 4.33 13.63
C GLU A 19 -22.14 2.81 13.35
N GLN A 20 -22.05 2.41 12.08
CA GLN A 20 -21.99 1.00 11.66
C GLN A 20 -20.56 0.44 11.69
N LEU A 21 -19.55 1.31 11.79
CA LEU A 21 -18.16 0.89 11.88
C LEU A 21 -17.85 0.33 13.28
N SER A 22 -17.21 -0.83 13.33
CA SER A 22 -16.66 -1.33 14.59
C SER A 22 -15.50 -0.44 15.07
N ALA A 23 -15.22 -0.45 16.36
CA ALA A 23 -14.05 0.26 16.92
C ALA A 23 -12.73 -0.17 16.22
N ALA A 24 -12.62 -1.43 15.81
CA ALA A 24 -11.47 -1.95 15.07
C ALA A 24 -11.38 -1.31 13.67
N ALA A 25 -12.50 -1.15 12.93
CA ALA A 25 -12.53 -0.50 11.63
C ALA A 25 -12.17 1.00 11.72
N VAL A 26 -12.68 1.70 12.74
CA VAL A 26 -12.32 3.10 13.02
C VAL A 26 -10.81 3.24 13.30
N ALA A 27 -10.27 2.39 14.18
CA ALA A 27 -8.85 2.40 14.50
C ALA A 27 -7.98 2.06 13.28
N ALA A 28 -8.42 1.13 12.43
CA ALA A 28 -7.73 0.77 11.20
C ALA A 28 -7.68 1.92 10.20
N ALA A 29 -8.79 2.63 9.97
CA ALA A 29 -8.82 3.80 9.09
C ALA A 29 -7.86 4.91 9.56
N LYS A 30 -7.77 5.17 10.87
CA LYS A 30 -6.81 6.12 11.44
C LYS A 30 -5.36 5.67 11.22
N ARG A 31 -5.07 4.37 11.43
CA ARG A 31 -3.73 3.80 11.18
C ARG A 31 -3.35 3.88 9.71
N SER A 32 -4.28 3.59 8.81
CA SER A 32 -4.07 3.69 7.36
C SER A 32 -3.76 5.12 6.93
N LEU A 33 -4.49 6.10 7.48
CA LEU A 33 -4.24 7.53 7.23
C LEU A 33 -2.85 7.95 7.72
N LEU A 34 -2.47 7.55 8.94
CA LEU A 34 -1.17 7.85 9.53
C LEU A 34 -0.03 7.24 8.71
N ASP A 35 -0.18 5.96 8.36
CA ASP A 35 0.83 5.20 7.62
C ASP A 35 1.06 5.79 6.22
N ALA A 36 -0.01 5.98 5.45
CA ALA A 36 0.08 6.52 4.09
C ALA A 36 0.62 7.96 4.08
N LEU A 37 0.21 8.80 5.04
CA LEU A 37 0.72 10.17 5.14
C LEU A 37 2.23 10.19 5.45
N GLY A 38 2.67 9.34 6.38
CA GLY A 38 4.10 9.18 6.66
C GLY A 38 4.89 8.75 5.42
N VAL A 39 4.40 7.72 4.72
CA VAL A 39 5.05 7.21 3.50
C VAL A 39 5.12 8.30 2.42
N MET A 40 4.05 9.06 2.19
CA MET A 40 4.05 10.17 1.22
C MET A 40 5.10 11.23 1.55
N LEU A 41 5.21 11.62 2.83
CA LEU A 41 6.24 12.57 3.29
C LEU A 41 7.64 12.05 2.99
N GLY A 42 7.97 10.81 3.39
CA GLY A 42 9.29 10.23 3.14
C GLY A 42 9.59 10.05 1.64
N ALA A 43 8.57 9.72 0.85
CA ALA A 43 8.70 9.53 -0.59
C ALA A 43 9.01 10.84 -1.34
N SER A 44 8.62 12.00 -0.81
CA SER A 44 8.96 13.28 -1.41
C SER A 44 10.48 13.53 -1.48
N GLY A 45 11.24 12.99 -0.54
CA GLY A 45 12.70 13.11 -0.52
C GLY A 45 13.45 11.89 -1.06
N LEU A 46 12.82 10.70 -1.07
CA LEU A 46 13.49 9.44 -1.39
C LEU A 46 12.85 8.65 -2.54
N GLY A 47 11.63 9.02 -2.97
CA GLY A 47 10.88 8.25 -3.98
C GLY A 47 11.37 8.52 -5.40
N GLU A 48 11.94 7.50 -6.06
CA GLU A 48 12.34 7.59 -7.45
C GLU A 48 11.13 7.90 -8.35
N GLY A 49 11.26 8.90 -9.22
CA GLY A 49 10.21 9.34 -10.15
C GLY A 49 9.17 10.31 -9.58
N CYS A 50 9.08 10.47 -8.26
CA CYS A 50 8.07 11.34 -7.61
C CYS A 50 8.24 12.82 -7.98
N GLU A 51 9.47 13.27 -8.20
CA GLU A 51 9.75 14.66 -8.58
C GLU A 51 9.05 15.07 -9.89
N ALA A 52 9.02 14.18 -10.87
CA ALA A 52 8.34 14.45 -12.15
C ALA A 52 6.83 14.67 -11.96
N PHE A 53 6.19 13.90 -11.09
CA PHE A 53 4.76 14.05 -10.77
C PHE A 53 4.48 15.36 -10.03
N ALA A 54 5.32 15.71 -9.06
CA ALA A 54 5.17 16.97 -8.33
C ALA A 54 5.42 18.19 -9.24
N ALA A 55 6.45 18.12 -10.09
CA ALA A 55 6.73 19.18 -11.07
C ALA A 55 5.58 19.35 -12.07
N LEU A 56 5.01 18.24 -12.58
CA LEU A 56 3.83 18.29 -13.44
C LEU A 56 2.66 18.97 -12.74
N ALA A 57 2.37 18.59 -11.48
CA ALA A 57 1.28 19.19 -10.72
C ALA A 57 1.47 20.69 -10.49
N GLN A 58 2.70 21.13 -10.20
CA GLN A 58 3.04 22.54 -9.99
C GLN A 58 2.97 23.36 -11.30
N ASN A 59 3.40 22.77 -12.43
CA ASN A 59 3.37 23.46 -13.73
C ASN A 59 1.94 23.62 -14.26
N GLU A 60 1.11 22.59 -14.14
CA GLU A 60 -0.29 22.63 -14.61
C GLU A 60 -1.19 23.42 -13.65
N SER A 61 -0.83 23.52 -12.37
CA SER A 61 -1.61 24.22 -11.35
C SER A 61 -0.70 24.75 -10.25
N PRO A 62 -0.08 25.95 -10.44
CA PRO A 62 0.89 26.50 -9.50
C PRO A 62 0.29 26.93 -8.15
N SER A 63 -1.03 26.87 -8.01
CA SER A 63 -1.75 27.16 -6.76
C SER A 63 -3.04 26.37 -6.68
N GLY A 64 -3.48 26.05 -5.47
CA GLY A 64 -4.74 25.33 -5.23
C GLY A 64 -4.90 24.94 -3.77
N PRO A 65 -6.02 24.33 -3.40
CA PRO A 65 -6.32 24.00 -2.01
C PRO A 65 -5.57 22.76 -1.50
N CYS A 66 -4.98 21.92 -2.39
CA CYS A 66 -4.45 20.62 -2.03
C CYS A 66 -2.93 20.66 -1.90
N TRP A 67 -2.42 20.28 -0.74
CA TRP A 67 -0.99 20.19 -0.48
C TRP A 67 -0.33 19.07 -1.30
N LEU A 68 0.84 19.36 -1.81
CA LEU A 68 1.79 18.38 -2.30
C LEU A 68 2.66 17.98 -1.10
N TRP A 69 2.39 16.82 -0.55
CA TRP A 69 2.99 16.37 0.71
C TRP A 69 4.51 16.26 0.62
N GLY A 70 5.19 16.99 1.53
CA GLY A 70 6.66 17.05 1.57
C GLY A 70 7.31 17.94 0.51
N TRP A 71 6.54 18.72 -0.27
CA TRP A 71 7.07 19.65 -1.29
C TRP A 71 6.94 21.13 -0.90
N GLY A 72 6.25 21.44 0.20
CA GLY A 72 6.04 22.83 0.64
C GLY A 72 5.23 23.69 -0.33
N SER A 73 4.42 23.09 -1.16
CA SER A 73 3.59 23.73 -2.19
C SER A 73 2.21 23.08 -2.25
N SER A 74 1.31 23.68 -3.05
CA SER A 74 -0.04 23.17 -3.26
C SER A 74 -0.42 23.21 -4.74
N ALA A 75 -1.47 22.50 -5.11
CA ALA A 75 -1.99 22.43 -6.47
C ALA A 75 -3.51 22.28 -6.47
N ALA A 76 -4.15 22.34 -7.64
CA ALA A 76 -5.54 21.98 -7.81
C ALA A 76 -5.76 20.48 -7.52
N LEU A 77 -7.02 20.10 -7.27
CA LEU A 77 -7.42 18.79 -6.76
C LEU A 77 -6.85 17.61 -7.59
N LEU A 78 -7.05 17.61 -8.91
CA LEU A 78 -6.64 16.48 -9.76
C LEU A 78 -5.12 16.34 -9.89
N PRO A 79 -4.35 17.41 -10.20
CA PRO A 79 -2.90 17.33 -10.20
C PRO A 79 -2.30 16.92 -8.86
N ALA A 80 -2.84 17.43 -7.74
CA ALA A 80 -2.37 17.07 -6.41
C ALA A 80 -2.59 15.58 -6.09
N VAL A 81 -3.75 15.02 -6.47
CA VAL A 81 -4.04 13.60 -6.27
C VAL A 81 -3.11 12.72 -7.10
N LEU A 82 -2.83 13.08 -8.37
CA LEU A 82 -1.88 12.37 -9.19
C LEU A 82 -0.47 12.35 -8.55
N ALA A 83 0.00 13.50 -8.08
CA ALA A 83 1.32 13.62 -7.47
C ALA A 83 1.40 12.90 -6.11
N ASN A 84 0.45 13.13 -5.21
CA ASN A 84 0.42 12.49 -3.90
C ASN A 84 0.20 10.98 -3.98
N GLY A 85 -0.60 10.51 -4.94
CA GLY A 85 -0.77 9.08 -5.21
C GLY A 85 0.53 8.41 -5.66
N ALA A 86 1.37 9.09 -6.44
CA ALA A 86 2.69 8.60 -6.79
C ALA A 86 3.60 8.45 -5.55
N LEU A 87 3.52 9.37 -4.59
CA LEU A 87 4.25 9.29 -3.32
C LEU A 87 3.82 8.10 -2.45
N ALA A 88 2.53 7.77 -2.44
CA ALA A 88 1.96 6.84 -1.48
C ALA A 88 2.50 5.41 -1.58
N HIS A 89 3.03 5.01 -2.74
CA HIS A 89 3.64 3.68 -2.95
C HIS A 89 5.16 3.72 -3.16
N ALA A 90 5.74 4.87 -3.48
CA ALA A 90 7.12 4.97 -4.00
C ALA A 90 8.20 4.36 -3.10
N LEU A 91 7.96 4.26 -1.81
CA LEU A 91 8.89 3.63 -0.86
C LEU A 91 8.64 2.13 -0.66
N ASP A 92 7.56 1.56 -1.22
CA ASP A 92 7.10 0.20 -0.92
C ASP A 92 7.02 -0.06 0.60
N PHE A 93 6.52 0.94 1.31
CA PHE A 93 6.47 0.98 2.78
C PHE A 93 5.04 1.14 3.33
N GLU A 94 4.08 1.33 2.45
CA GLU A 94 2.66 1.41 2.75
C GLU A 94 2.10 0.06 3.23
N ASP A 95 0.82 0.09 3.58
CA ASP A 95 0.06 -1.07 4.01
C ASP A 95 0.00 -2.21 2.98
N ALA A 96 -0.43 -3.39 3.43
CA ALA A 96 -0.71 -4.55 2.59
C ALA A 96 -1.84 -5.38 3.18
N PHE A 97 -2.63 -6.00 2.35
CA PHE A 97 -3.60 -7.01 2.76
C PHE A 97 -3.03 -8.39 2.46
N ASP A 98 -2.63 -9.11 3.52
CA ASP A 98 -1.84 -10.33 3.40
C ASP A 98 -2.65 -11.52 2.87
N GLU A 99 -3.99 -11.50 3.03
CA GLU A 99 -4.90 -12.54 2.53
C GLU A 99 -5.07 -12.50 0.99
N ALA A 100 -4.78 -11.36 0.36
CA ALA A 100 -4.83 -11.19 -1.09
C ALA A 100 -3.88 -10.05 -1.53
N PRO A 101 -3.28 -10.13 -2.75
CA PRO A 101 -2.18 -9.25 -3.16
C PRO A 101 -2.66 -7.84 -3.51
N CYS A 102 -2.94 -7.00 -2.51
CA CYS A 102 -3.29 -5.60 -2.70
C CYS A 102 -2.70 -4.67 -1.62
N HIS A 103 -2.71 -3.37 -1.95
CA HIS A 103 -2.28 -2.27 -1.10
C HIS A 103 -3.46 -1.28 -0.99
N PRO A 104 -4.42 -1.54 -0.07
CA PRO A 104 -5.72 -0.88 -0.12
C PRO A 104 -5.66 0.64 -0.05
N ASN A 105 -4.75 1.19 0.76
CA ASN A 105 -4.79 2.60 1.11
C ASN A 105 -3.87 3.50 0.25
N ALA A 106 -2.98 2.92 -0.56
CA ALA A 106 -2.03 3.68 -1.37
C ALA A 106 -2.70 4.64 -2.38
N ALA A 107 -3.79 4.23 -3.02
CA ALA A 107 -4.52 5.09 -3.95
C ALA A 107 -5.61 5.94 -3.27
N LEU A 108 -6.30 5.41 -2.25
CA LEU A 108 -7.47 6.09 -1.67
C LEU A 108 -7.13 7.18 -0.66
N VAL A 109 -6.06 7.04 0.14
CA VAL A 109 -5.70 8.07 1.14
C VAL A 109 -5.29 9.39 0.51
N PRO A 110 -4.49 9.45 -0.58
CA PRO A 110 -4.25 10.69 -1.31
C PRO A 110 -5.53 11.38 -1.77
N VAL A 111 -6.52 10.62 -2.25
CA VAL A 111 -7.84 11.15 -2.65
C VAL A 111 -8.60 11.68 -1.43
N ALA A 112 -8.62 10.92 -0.33
CA ALA A 112 -9.30 11.32 0.91
C ALA A 112 -8.77 12.65 1.45
N LEU A 113 -7.45 12.79 1.53
CA LEU A 113 -6.78 14.01 2.00
C LEU A 113 -7.04 15.21 1.06
N ALA A 114 -6.92 15.01 -0.25
CA ALA A 114 -7.12 16.08 -1.22
C ALA A 114 -8.59 16.57 -1.24
N LEU A 115 -9.57 15.67 -1.17
CA LEU A 115 -10.99 16.04 -1.06
C LEU A 115 -11.28 16.74 0.26
N THR A 116 -10.67 16.31 1.37
CA THR A 116 -10.79 16.99 2.67
C THR A 116 -10.29 18.44 2.58
N GLN A 117 -9.24 18.70 1.83
CA GLN A 117 -8.71 20.04 1.61
C GLN A 117 -9.54 20.88 0.63
N ALA A 118 -10.07 20.25 -0.43
CA ALA A 118 -10.71 20.97 -1.54
C ALA A 118 -12.23 21.12 -1.41
N ARG A 119 -12.92 20.32 -0.59
CA ARG A 119 -14.39 20.17 -0.57
C ARG A 119 -15.01 20.29 0.82
N GLY A 120 -14.29 20.87 1.77
CA GLY A 120 -14.79 21.05 3.13
C GLY A 120 -16.06 21.89 3.27
N PRO A 121 -16.68 21.89 4.48
CA PRO A 121 -16.23 21.16 5.66
C PRO A 121 -16.55 19.66 5.59
N ILE A 122 -15.57 18.83 5.93
CA ILE A 122 -15.71 17.38 6.07
C ILE A 122 -15.45 17.03 7.53
N SER A 123 -16.34 16.24 8.15
CA SER A 123 -16.12 15.74 9.51
C SER A 123 -15.13 14.59 9.53
N GLY A 124 -14.45 14.40 10.67
CA GLY A 124 -13.55 13.26 10.83
C GLY A 124 -14.27 11.91 10.73
N SER A 125 -15.51 11.83 11.21
CA SER A 125 -16.35 10.63 11.03
C SER A 125 -16.61 10.32 9.55
N SER A 126 -16.90 11.35 8.73
CA SER A 126 -17.08 11.17 7.28
C SER A 126 -15.78 10.72 6.60
N LEU A 127 -14.64 11.29 6.99
CA LEU A 127 -13.33 10.91 6.45
C LEU A 127 -12.98 9.46 6.81
N ILE A 128 -13.16 9.05 8.07
CA ILE A 128 -12.95 7.67 8.55
C ILE A 128 -13.84 6.70 7.78
N THR A 129 -15.14 7.03 7.63
CA THR A 129 -16.09 6.17 6.91
C THR A 129 -15.68 5.97 5.46
N ALA A 130 -15.25 7.02 4.79
CA ALA A 130 -14.82 6.96 3.39
C ALA A 130 -13.56 6.10 3.22
N ILE A 131 -12.56 6.24 4.10
CA ILE A 131 -11.36 5.41 4.10
C ILE A 131 -11.72 3.94 4.38
N ALA A 132 -12.55 3.68 5.41
CA ALA A 132 -12.96 2.32 5.77
C ALA A 132 -13.72 1.61 4.64
N ALA A 133 -14.66 2.32 3.99
CA ALA A 133 -15.46 1.76 2.89
C ALA A 133 -14.62 1.50 1.63
N GLY A 134 -13.74 2.44 1.27
CA GLY A 134 -12.83 2.27 0.12
C GLY A 134 -11.84 1.13 0.34
N CYS A 135 -11.25 1.03 1.52
CA CYS A 135 -10.35 -0.04 1.92
C CYS A 135 -11.05 -1.41 1.89
N ASP A 136 -12.25 -1.51 2.47
CA ASP A 136 -13.05 -2.74 2.47
C ASP A 136 -13.37 -3.21 1.04
N LEU A 137 -13.73 -2.29 0.14
CA LEU A 137 -13.97 -2.62 -1.26
C LEU A 137 -12.72 -3.24 -1.92
N VAL A 138 -11.55 -2.63 -1.76
CA VAL A 138 -10.29 -3.15 -2.34
C VAL A 138 -10.02 -4.57 -1.84
N CYS A 139 -10.14 -4.80 -0.54
CA CYS A 139 -9.92 -6.12 0.07
C CYS A 139 -10.92 -7.15 -0.47
N ARG A 140 -12.21 -6.81 -0.57
CA ARG A 140 -13.26 -7.69 -1.12
C ARG A 140 -13.02 -8.04 -2.59
N LEU A 141 -12.65 -7.05 -3.39
CA LEU A 141 -12.33 -7.27 -4.81
C LEU A 141 -11.12 -8.22 -4.94
N ALA A 142 -10.11 -8.07 -4.09
CA ALA A 142 -8.94 -8.96 -4.08
C ALA A 142 -9.30 -10.38 -3.63
N LEU A 143 -10.10 -10.53 -2.57
CA LEU A 143 -10.58 -11.83 -2.08
C LEU A 143 -11.48 -12.55 -3.10
N GLY A 144 -12.12 -11.81 -3.99
CA GLY A 144 -12.94 -12.37 -5.07
C GLY A 144 -12.14 -13.10 -6.14
N LEU A 145 -10.83 -12.89 -6.27
CA LEU A 145 -10.00 -13.50 -7.30
C LEU A 145 -9.85 -15.01 -7.11
N ARG A 146 -9.93 -15.75 -8.22
CA ARG A 146 -9.66 -17.21 -8.29
C ARG A 146 -8.65 -17.57 -9.38
N SER A 147 -8.04 -16.57 -10.02
CA SER A 147 -6.92 -16.72 -10.95
C SER A 147 -5.90 -15.63 -10.71
N ASP A 148 -4.66 -15.82 -11.11
CA ASP A 148 -3.65 -14.75 -11.09
C ASP A 148 -3.85 -13.86 -12.33
N PRO A 149 -4.21 -12.58 -12.18
CA PRO A 149 -4.31 -11.66 -13.30
C PRO A 149 -3.01 -11.49 -14.11
N ALA A 150 -1.86 -11.79 -13.50
CA ALA A 150 -0.56 -11.76 -14.18
C ALA A 150 -0.50 -12.75 -15.34
N ASP A 151 -1.26 -13.84 -15.33
CA ASP A 151 -1.41 -14.80 -16.45
C ASP A 151 -2.02 -14.13 -17.69
N GLY A 152 -2.78 -13.04 -17.50
CA GLY A 152 -3.32 -12.18 -18.54
C GLY A 152 -2.45 -10.96 -18.86
N GLY A 153 -1.27 -10.84 -18.23
CA GLY A 153 -0.39 -9.70 -18.38
C GLY A 153 -0.77 -8.47 -17.55
N TRP A 154 -1.66 -8.63 -16.55
CA TRP A 154 -2.16 -7.54 -15.72
C TRP A 154 -1.44 -7.48 -14.37
N TYR A 155 -1.17 -6.26 -13.88
CA TYR A 155 -0.69 -6.03 -12.54
C TYR A 155 -1.82 -5.49 -11.66
N TRP A 156 -2.36 -6.36 -10.84
CA TRP A 156 -3.64 -6.21 -10.15
C TRP A 156 -3.72 -5.11 -9.09
N PRO A 157 -2.72 -4.90 -8.18
CA PRO A 157 -2.89 -4.00 -7.05
C PRO A 157 -3.34 -2.57 -7.42
N PRO A 158 -2.74 -1.88 -8.42
CA PRO A 158 -3.21 -0.54 -8.77
C PRO A 158 -4.57 -0.53 -9.47
N ILE A 159 -4.95 -1.62 -10.17
CA ILE A 159 -6.29 -1.74 -10.75
C ILE A 159 -7.34 -1.70 -9.64
N LEU A 160 -7.16 -2.49 -8.58
CA LEU A 160 -8.04 -2.47 -7.41
C LEU A 160 -8.00 -1.15 -6.65
N GLY A 161 -6.82 -0.56 -6.50
CA GLY A 161 -6.64 0.73 -5.84
C GLY A 161 -7.50 1.83 -6.44
N ALA A 162 -7.70 1.82 -7.76
CA ALA A 162 -8.55 2.80 -8.44
C ALA A 162 -10.03 2.67 -8.00
N PHE A 163 -10.53 1.45 -7.79
CA PHE A 163 -11.90 1.24 -7.27
C PHE A 163 -12.03 1.71 -5.82
N GLY A 164 -11.02 1.46 -4.98
CA GLY A 164 -10.98 2.00 -3.62
C GLY A 164 -10.97 3.53 -3.59
N ALA A 165 -10.18 4.14 -4.47
CA ALA A 165 -10.14 5.59 -4.63
C ALA A 165 -11.49 6.16 -5.08
N ALA A 166 -12.18 5.51 -6.03
CA ALA A 166 -13.50 5.91 -6.49
C ALA A 166 -14.56 5.79 -5.38
N ALA A 167 -14.55 4.69 -4.63
CA ALA A 167 -15.45 4.48 -3.50
C ALA A 167 -15.24 5.52 -2.39
N CYS A 168 -13.99 5.77 -2.02
CA CYS A 168 -13.62 6.80 -1.05
C CYS A 168 -14.06 8.20 -1.51
N ALA A 169 -13.77 8.56 -2.76
CA ALA A 169 -14.19 9.82 -3.36
C ALA A 169 -15.70 9.95 -3.36
N GLY A 170 -16.41 8.91 -3.83
CA GLY A 170 -17.88 8.91 -3.91
C GLY A 170 -18.54 9.12 -2.54
N ARG A 171 -17.99 8.52 -1.48
CA ARG A 171 -18.45 8.77 -0.10
C ARG A 171 -18.28 10.22 0.33
N LEU A 172 -17.11 10.81 0.10
CA LEU A 172 -16.83 12.20 0.47
C LEU A 172 -17.61 13.21 -0.38
N LEU A 173 -17.90 12.86 -1.64
CA LEU A 173 -18.75 13.63 -2.56
C LEU A 173 -20.24 13.39 -2.34
N ARG A 174 -20.63 12.46 -1.45
CA ARG A 174 -22.01 12.07 -1.11
C ARG A 174 -22.79 11.55 -2.32
N LEU A 175 -22.16 10.76 -3.15
CA LEU A 175 -22.82 10.10 -4.28
C LEU A 175 -23.93 9.16 -3.76
N ASP A 176 -25.05 9.14 -4.46
CA ASP A 176 -26.10 8.13 -4.24
C ASP A 176 -25.67 6.75 -4.79
N ALA A 177 -26.51 5.74 -4.65
CA ALA A 177 -26.19 4.38 -5.08
C ALA A 177 -26.02 4.26 -6.61
N VAL A 178 -26.77 5.04 -7.39
CA VAL A 178 -26.67 5.04 -8.86
C VAL A 178 -25.39 5.73 -9.28
N GLU A 179 -25.15 6.91 -8.78
CA GLU A 179 -23.91 7.67 -9.02
C GLU A 179 -22.66 6.88 -8.57
N MET A 180 -22.72 6.18 -7.44
CA MET A 180 -21.63 5.33 -6.95
C MET A 180 -21.35 4.17 -7.91
N ARG A 181 -22.37 3.50 -8.42
CA ARG A 181 -22.26 2.45 -9.44
C ARG A 181 -21.65 3.02 -10.73
N ASP A 182 -22.09 4.19 -11.15
CA ASP A 182 -21.57 4.88 -12.32
C ASP A 182 -20.11 5.25 -12.13
N ALA A 183 -19.71 5.70 -10.94
CA ALA A 183 -18.30 5.95 -10.61
C ALA A 183 -17.44 4.67 -10.72
N LEU A 184 -17.93 3.52 -10.24
CA LEU A 184 -17.23 2.24 -10.39
C LEU A 184 -17.12 1.82 -11.87
N SER A 185 -18.17 2.07 -12.68
CA SER A 185 -18.18 1.82 -14.12
C SER A 185 -17.14 2.67 -14.87
N LEU A 186 -17.12 3.96 -14.58
CA LEU A 186 -16.15 4.89 -15.17
C LEU A 186 -14.71 4.56 -14.74
N THR A 187 -14.55 4.04 -13.52
CA THR A 187 -13.24 3.56 -13.03
C THR A 187 -12.76 2.37 -13.84
N LEU A 188 -13.63 1.40 -14.15
CA LEU A 188 -13.27 0.26 -14.98
C LEU A 188 -12.79 0.68 -16.39
N CYS A 189 -13.33 1.75 -16.95
CA CYS A 189 -12.89 2.29 -18.24
C CYS A 189 -11.48 2.89 -18.22
N GLN A 190 -10.92 3.20 -17.05
CA GLN A 190 -9.63 3.86 -16.89
C GLN A 190 -8.60 2.99 -16.16
N SER A 191 -9.05 1.96 -15.41
CA SER A 191 -8.17 1.13 -14.61
C SER A 191 -7.35 0.20 -15.47
N THR A 192 -6.04 0.39 -15.48
CA THR A 192 -5.10 -0.48 -16.19
C THR A 192 -3.75 -0.49 -15.49
N CYS A 193 -3.05 -1.60 -15.57
CA CYS A 193 -1.63 -1.67 -15.23
C CYS A 193 -1.02 -2.93 -15.86
N SER A 194 0.01 -2.76 -16.66
CA SER A 194 0.73 -3.88 -17.27
C SER A 194 1.63 -4.58 -16.25
N ALA A 195 1.65 -5.91 -16.28
CA ALA A 195 2.60 -6.70 -15.50
C ALA A 195 4.05 -6.54 -15.99
N GLU A 196 4.27 -5.93 -17.16
CA GLU A 196 5.62 -5.63 -17.73
C GLU A 196 6.48 -4.80 -16.76
N LEU A 197 5.84 -4.01 -15.87
CA LEU A 197 6.56 -3.27 -14.82
C LEU A 197 7.36 -4.17 -13.87
N LYS A 198 7.05 -5.47 -13.78
CA LYS A 198 7.82 -6.45 -12.98
C LYS A 198 9.14 -6.83 -13.63
N TYR A 199 9.25 -6.66 -14.96
CA TYR A 199 10.37 -7.15 -15.78
C TYR A 199 11.27 -6.03 -16.27
N SER A 200 10.84 -4.78 -16.15
CA SER A 200 11.56 -3.59 -16.64
C SER A 200 12.42 -2.97 -15.55
N HIS A 201 13.66 -3.41 -15.41
CA HIS A 201 14.59 -3.04 -14.32
C HIS A 201 15.00 -1.57 -14.27
N ARG A 202 14.86 -0.83 -15.38
CA ARG A 202 15.16 0.61 -15.44
C ARG A 202 13.93 1.48 -15.25
N SER A 203 12.76 0.88 -15.12
CA SER A 203 11.53 1.63 -15.03
C SER A 203 11.17 1.92 -13.57
N VAL A 204 10.98 3.19 -13.25
CA VAL A 204 10.47 3.63 -11.95
C VAL A 204 8.93 3.56 -11.84
N VAL A 205 8.23 3.22 -12.92
CA VAL A 205 6.76 3.16 -12.97
C VAL A 205 6.19 2.28 -11.86
N ARG A 206 6.88 1.19 -11.50
CA ARG A 206 6.47 0.33 -10.40
C ARG A 206 6.33 1.08 -9.07
N ALA A 207 7.16 2.07 -8.83
CA ALA A 207 7.16 2.87 -7.60
C ALA A 207 6.00 3.91 -7.57
N VAL A 208 5.68 4.52 -8.71
CA VAL A 208 4.78 5.69 -8.80
C VAL A 208 3.39 5.38 -9.37
N ARG A 209 3.09 4.11 -9.65
CA ARG A 209 1.87 3.67 -10.37
C ARG A 209 0.56 4.06 -9.70
N ASP A 210 0.54 4.16 -8.38
CA ASP A 210 -0.69 4.44 -7.62
C ASP A 210 -1.19 5.88 -7.80
N GLY A 211 -0.34 6.78 -8.33
CA GLY A 211 -0.77 8.09 -8.81
C GLY A 211 -1.84 8.00 -9.91
N PHE A 212 -1.65 7.11 -10.87
CA PHE A 212 -2.64 6.89 -11.94
C PHE A 212 -3.95 6.32 -11.39
N SER A 213 -3.87 5.38 -10.45
CA SER A 213 -5.03 4.75 -9.81
C SER A 213 -5.85 5.74 -8.99
N ALA A 214 -5.19 6.53 -8.16
CA ALA A 214 -5.81 7.59 -7.36
C ALA A 214 -6.52 8.61 -8.26
N HIS A 215 -5.85 9.05 -9.32
CA HIS A 215 -6.40 10.01 -10.28
C HIS A 215 -7.62 9.42 -11.02
N ALA A 216 -7.52 8.19 -11.54
CA ALA A 216 -8.61 7.52 -12.25
C ALA A 216 -9.87 7.39 -11.38
N GLY A 217 -9.72 6.93 -10.13
CA GLY A 217 -10.84 6.81 -9.20
C GLY A 217 -11.50 8.14 -8.87
N LEU A 218 -10.72 9.18 -8.61
CA LEU A 218 -11.26 10.53 -8.34
C LEU A 218 -11.98 11.13 -9.54
N VAL A 219 -11.39 11.07 -10.74
CA VAL A 219 -12.03 11.57 -11.98
C VAL A 219 -13.35 10.86 -12.22
N SER A 220 -13.41 9.54 -12.01
CA SER A 220 -14.62 8.74 -12.18
C SER A 220 -15.74 9.20 -11.24
N ALA A 221 -15.44 9.40 -9.95
CA ALA A 221 -16.41 9.89 -8.97
C ALA A 221 -16.89 11.33 -9.28
N LEU A 222 -15.98 12.22 -9.73
CA LEU A 222 -16.33 13.58 -10.11
C LEU A 222 -17.21 13.65 -11.37
N LEU A 223 -17.01 12.73 -12.33
CA LEU A 223 -17.82 12.65 -13.54
C LEU A 223 -19.22 12.06 -13.23
N ALA A 224 -19.29 11.01 -12.42
CA ALA A 224 -20.56 10.46 -11.95
C ALA A 224 -21.39 11.51 -11.21
N GLN A 225 -20.78 12.31 -10.31
CA GLN A 225 -21.44 13.44 -9.63
C GLN A 225 -22.03 14.47 -10.60
N ARG A 226 -21.49 14.54 -11.82
CA ARG A 226 -21.96 15.46 -12.88
C ARG A 226 -22.96 14.80 -13.86
N GLY A 227 -23.44 13.59 -13.53
CA GLY A 227 -24.44 12.88 -14.30
C GLY A 227 -23.90 12.08 -15.47
N VAL A 228 -22.59 11.81 -15.54
CA VAL A 228 -22.05 10.86 -16.53
C VAL A 228 -22.42 9.45 -16.06
N SER A 229 -23.39 8.85 -16.73
CA SER A 229 -23.86 7.49 -16.43
C SER A 229 -22.88 6.43 -16.95
N GLY A 230 -22.74 5.36 -16.18
CA GLY A 230 -21.97 4.18 -16.54
C GLY A 230 -22.86 3.00 -16.93
N PHE A 231 -22.28 1.82 -17.01
CA PHE A 231 -23.00 0.56 -17.24
C PHE A 231 -23.39 -0.12 -15.90
N GLU A 232 -24.44 -0.93 -15.95
CA GLU A 232 -25.09 -1.43 -14.74
C GLU A 232 -24.29 -2.46 -13.94
N GLN A 233 -23.40 -3.22 -14.59
CA GLN A 233 -22.68 -4.35 -13.99
C GLN A 233 -21.16 -4.24 -14.17
N PRO A 234 -20.50 -3.24 -13.55
CA PRO A 234 -19.05 -3.05 -13.69
C PRO A 234 -18.21 -4.18 -13.08
N LEU A 235 -18.71 -4.93 -12.13
CA LEU A 235 -17.96 -5.99 -11.46
C LEU A 235 -18.21 -7.37 -12.10
N GLU A 236 -19.48 -7.81 -12.12
CA GLU A 236 -19.91 -9.14 -12.55
C GLU A 236 -20.34 -9.23 -14.02
N GLY A 237 -20.47 -8.12 -14.70
CA GLY A 237 -21.00 -8.07 -16.07
C GLY A 237 -20.20 -8.91 -17.07
N ARG A 238 -20.79 -9.16 -18.24
CA ARG A 238 -20.19 -9.95 -19.34
C ARG A 238 -18.78 -9.46 -19.72
N ALA A 239 -18.52 -8.17 -19.59
CA ALA A 239 -17.22 -7.51 -19.77
C ALA A 239 -16.89 -6.66 -18.54
N GLY A 240 -17.30 -7.09 -17.33
CA GLY A 240 -16.99 -6.45 -16.07
C GLY A 240 -15.57 -6.77 -15.58
N LEU A 241 -15.22 -6.28 -14.40
CA LEU A 241 -13.87 -6.38 -13.81
C LEU A 241 -13.30 -7.80 -13.88
N TYR A 242 -14.05 -8.78 -13.40
CA TYR A 242 -13.55 -10.17 -13.31
C TYR A 242 -13.51 -10.87 -14.68
N ALA A 243 -14.41 -10.50 -15.60
CA ALA A 243 -14.35 -11.02 -16.97
C ALA A 243 -13.09 -10.52 -17.69
N LEU A 244 -12.76 -9.24 -17.54
CA LEU A 244 -11.61 -8.62 -18.19
C LEU A 244 -10.27 -9.06 -17.59
N TYR A 245 -10.15 -9.04 -16.27
CA TYR A 245 -8.86 -9.20 -15.61
C TYR A 245 -8.62 -10.59 -14.99
N ALA A 246 -9.68 -11.34 -14.70
CA ALA A 246 -9.60 -12.66 -14.08
C ALA A 246 -10.19 -13.79 -14.95
N ARG A 247 -10.40 -13.57 -16.25
CA ARG A 247 -10.97 -14.56 -17.19
C ARG A 247 -12.29 -15.14 -16.70
N GLY A 248 -13.08 -14.38 -15.96
CA GLY A 248 -14.32 -14.83 -15.35
C GLY A 248 -14.15 -15.79 -14.16
N GLN A 249 -12.93 -16.01 -13.67
CA GLN A 249 -12.64 -16.88 -12.53
C GLN A 249 -12.65 -16.07 -11.23
N TRP A 250 -13.76 -16.08 -10.54
CA TRP A 250 -13.91 -15.29 -9.31
C TRP A 250 -14.96 -15.90 -8.38
N GLU A 251 -14.96 -15.45 -7.12
CA GLU A 251 -15.89 -15.86 -6.07
C GLU A 251 -16.84 -14.69 -5.72
N PRO A 252 -18.06 -14.70 -6.22
CA PRO A 252 -19.03 -13.64 -5.97
C PRO A 252 -19.33 -13.39 -4.49
N GLN A 253 -19.35 -14.46 -3.67
CA GLN A 253 -19.68 -14.36 -2.26
C GLN A 253 -18.63 -13.57 -1.47
N ALA A 254 -17.37 -13.57 -1.90
CA ALA A 254 -16.31 -12.79 -1.26
C ALA A 254 -16.64 -11.28 -1.22
N LEU A 255 -17.38 -10.77 -2.22
CA LEU A 255 -17.75 -9.37 -2.29
C LEU A 255 -18.90 -9.00 -1.34
N THR A 256 -19.86 -9.91 -1.16
CA THR A 256 -21.12 -9.60 -0.45
C THR A 256 -21.24 -10.25 0.91
N GLN A 257 -20.41 -11.27 1.22
CA GLN A 257 -20.44 -11.93 2.51
C GLN A 257 -20.17 -10.93 3.65
N ARG A 258 -21.12 -10.88 4.62
CA ARG A 258 -21.04 -9.98 5.78
C ARG A 258 -20.83 -8.49 5.40
N LEU A 259 -21.32 -8.08 4.23
CA LEU A 259 -21.25 -6.69 3.77
C LEU A 259 -21.92 -5.77 4.80
N GLY A 260 -21.24 -4.72 5.22
CA GLY A 260 -21.70 -3.79 6.25
C GLY A 260 -21.56 -4.28 7.71
N ALA A 261 -21.32 -5.59 7.93
CA ALA A 261 -21.07 -6.15 9.27
C ALA A 261 -19.58 -6.45 9.54
N HIS A 262 -18.78 -6.54 8.49
CA HIS A 262 -17.35 -6.80 8.57
C HIS A 262 -16.60 -5.88 7.61
N PHE A 263 -15.55 -5.23 8.11
CA PHE A 263 -14.68 -4.33 7.34
C PHE A 263 -13.26 -4.87 7.37
N TYR A 264 -12.78 -5.35 6.25
CA TYR A 264 -11.44 -5.96 6.09
C TYR A 264 -10.29 -5.01 6.35
N GLY A 265 -10.53 -3.70 6.40
CA GLY A 265 -9.51 -2.73 6.80
C GLY A 265 -8.89 -3.03 8.18
N ALA A 266 -9.63 -3.71 9.07
CA ALA A 266 -9.10 -4.15 10.37
C ALA A 266 -8.05 -5.27 10.27
N GLU A 267 -7.98 -5.96 9.13
CA GLU A 267 -7.06 -7.06 8.85
C GLU A 267 -5.89 -6.65 7.93
N VAL A 268 -5.79 -5.35 7.65
CA VAL A 268 -4.67 -4.80 6.87
C VAL A 268 -3.40 -4.78 7.72
N SER A 269 -2.31 -5.18 7.11
CA SER A 269 -0.96 -5.19 7.69
C SER A 269 -0.23 -3.89 7.41
N PHE A 270 0.56 -3.41 8.38
CA PHE A 270 1.43 -2.24 8.23
C PHE A 270 2.89 -2.68 8.21
N LYS A 271 3.63 -2.29 7.19
CA LYS A 271 5.03 -2.70 6.99
C LYS A 271 5.96 -2.06 8.02
N PRO A 272 6.76 -2.83 8.80
CA PRO A 272 7.83 -2.29 9.64
C PRO A 272 9.12 -2.02 8.85
N TRP A 273 9.29 -2.61 7.66
CA TRP A 273 10.45 -2.44 6.79
C TRP A 273 10.03 -1.96 5.41
N PRO A 274 10.78 -1.05 4.78
CA PRO A 274 10.43 -0.44 3.49
C PRO A 274 10.79 -1.35 2.30
N SER A 275 10.15 -2.53 2.22
CA SER A 275 10.37 -3.52 1.18
C SER A 275 9.11 -4.35 0.90
N CYS A 276 9.13 -5.15 -0.17
CA CYS A 276 8.03 -6.03 -0.50
C CYS A 276 7.64 -6.92 0.68
N ARG A 277 6.34 -7.04 0.94
CA ARG A 277 5.81 -7.81 2.07
C ARG A 277 6.34 -9.25 2.11
N GLY A 278 6.60 -9.87 0.96
CA GLY A 278 7.20 -11.21 0.85
C GLY A 278 8.63 -11.33 1.41
N THR A 279 9.34 -10.23 1.69
CA THR A 279 10.67 -10.28 2.32
C THR A 279 10.61 -10.29 3.85
N HIS A 280 9.47 -9.88 4.43
CA HIS A 280 9.39 -9.52 5.85
C HIS A 280 9.62 -10.69 6.80
N ALA A 281 9.09 -11.87 6.51
CA ALA A 281 9.34 -13.06 7.33
C ALA A 281 10.84 -13.40 7.43
N LEU A 282 11.57 -13.21 6.34
CA LEU A 282 13.01 -13.51 6.29
C LEU A 282 13.84 -12.40 6.95
N ILE A 283 13.42 -11.14 6.83
CA ILE A 283 14.03 -10.01 7.55
C ILE A 283 13.87 -10.23 9.07
N GLU A 284 12.65 -10.55 9.53
CA GLU A 284 12.36 -10.80 10.94
C GLU A 284 13.18 -11.98 11.47
N ALA A 285 13.16 -13.11 10.75
CA ALA A 285 13.95 -14.28 11.11
C ALA A 285 15.46 -13.95 11.22
N ALA A 286 15.98 -13.15 10.28
CA ALA A 286 17.38 -12.72 10.30
C ALA A 286 17.70 -11.85 11.53
N LEU A 287 16.86 -10.87 11.82
CA LEU A 287 17.05 -9.98 12.97
C LEU A 287 16.99 -10.72 14.30
N GLU A 288 16.08 -11.72 14.44
CA GLU A 288 16.02 -12.56 15.64
C GLU A 288 17.23 -13.50 15.74
N LEU A 289 17.58 -14.21 14.67
CA LEU A 289 18.73 -15.13 14.67
C LEU A 289 20.05 -14.42 14.90
N ARG A 290 20.18 -13.18 14.46
CA ARG A 290 21.37 -12.34 14.73
C ARG A 290 21.61 -12.10 16.23
N GLN A 291 20.56 -12.18 17.05
CA GLN A 291 20.62 -12.04 18.52
C GLN A 291 20.92 -13.37 19.23
N SER A 292 21.00 -14.48 18.50
CA SER A 292 21.26 -15.80 19.08
C SER A 292 22.67 -15.89 19.68
N ALA A 293 22.79 -16.65 20.76
CA ALA A 293 24.08 -16.86 21.41
C ALA A 293 25.10 -17.48 20.45
N GLY A 294 26.27 -16.87 20.36
CA GLY A 294 27.36 -17.33 19.50
C GLY A 294 27.15 -17.04 18.00
N PHE A 295 26.21 -16.18 17.62
CA PHE A 295 26.11 -15.67 16.26
C PHE A 295 27.32 -14.77 15.96
N ARG A 296 27.99 -15.03 14.84
CA ARG A 296 29.06 -14.19 14.29
C ARG A 296 28.89 -14.08 12.79
N LEU A 297 28.75 -12.87 12.28
CA LEU A 297 28.52 -12.60 10.86
C LEU A 297 29.59 -13.25 9.97
N ALA A 298 30.86 -13.15 10.37
CA ALA A 298 31.99 -13.69 9.63
C ALA A 298 31.96 -15.23 9.47
N ASP A 299 31.30 -15.92 10.40
CA ASP A 299 31.22 -17.38 10.41
C ASP A 299 30.04 -17.94 9.56
N ILE A 300 29.24 -17.09 8.93
CA ILE A 300 28.16 -17.55 8.06
C ILE A 300 28.75 -18.21 6.81
N ARG A 301 28.42 -19.48 6.58
CA ARG A 301 28.80 -20.22 5.38
C ARG A 301 27.74 -20.15 4.30
N GLN A 302 26.47 -20.31 4.69
CA GLN A 302 25.34 -20.38 3.76
C GLN A 302 24.06 -19.87 4.44
N LEU A 303 23.20 -19.26 3.65
CA LEU A 303 21.83 -18.86 4.02
C LEU A 303 20.85 -19.64 3.16
N ARG A 304 20.01 -20.45 3.79
CA ARG A 304 18.96 -21.19 3.12
C ARG A 304 17.62 -20.58 3.48
N THR A 305 16.87 -20.18 2.48
CA THR A 305 15.55 -19.56 2.68
C THR A 305 14.47 -20.42 2.05
N TYR A 306 13.31 -20.46 2.68
CA TYR A 306 12.17 -21.27 2.29
C TYR A 306 10.93 -20.40 2.26
N GLY A 307 10.04 -20.62 1.29
CA GLY A 307 8.78 -19.88 1.17
C GLY A 307 7.97 -20.29 -0.06
N GLY A 308 6.95 -19.53 -0.39
CA GLY A 308 6.05 -19.79 -1.51
C GLY A 308 6.48 -19.11 -2.82
N THR A 309 5.55 -19.07 -3.77
CA THR A 309 5.77 -18.48 -5.12
C THR A 309 6.05 -16.99 -5.09
N VAL A 310 5.48 -16.24 -4.13
CA VAL A 310 5.76 -14.80 -3.95
C VAL A 310 7.23 -14.59 -3.60
N GLN A 311 7.79 -15.39 -2.68
CA GLN A 311 9.19 -15.32 -2.30
C GLN A 311 10.10 -15.79 -3.44
N GLN A 312 9.70 -16.77 -4.23
CA GLN A 312 10.44 -17.17 -5.43
C GLN A 312 10.65 -16.01 -6.40
N MET A 313 9.60 -15.25 -6.71
CA MET A 313 9.68 -14.04 -7.55
C MET A 313 10.68 -13.00 -7.00
N LEU A 314 10.90 -12.98 -5.68
CA LEU A 314 11.84 -12.05 -5.01
C LEU A 314 13.29 -12.58 -4.98
N THR A 315 13.54 -13.79 -5.50
CA THR A 315 14.87 -14.40 -5.64
C THR A 315 15.28 -14.58 -7.10
N GLU A 316 14.37 -14.41 -8.04
CA GLU A 316 14.58 -14.60 -9.47
C GLU A 316 14.26 -13.33 -10.29
N PRO A 317 14.96 -13.06 -11.40
CA PRO A 317 16.18 -13.75 -11.86
C PRO A 317 17.35 -13.49 -10.90
N ARG A 318 18.07 -14.57 -10.53
CA ARG A 318 19.08 -14.54 -9.47
C ARG A 318 20.12 -13.42 -9.63
N SER A 319 20.66 -13.23 -10.83
CA SER A 319 21.71 -12.24 -11.08
C SER A 319 21.28 -10.81 -10.73
N GLN A 320 20.02 -10.47 -10.96
CA GLN A 320 19.46 -9.16 -10.66
C GLN A 320 19.17 -9.00 -9.18
N LYS A 321 18.65 -10.06 -8.54
CA LYS A 321 18.34 -10.04 -7.10
C LYS A 321 19.57 -10.00 -6.22
N LEU A 322 20.71 -10.52 -6.69
CA LEU A 322 21.98 -10.43 -5.99
C LEU A 322 22.59 -9.03 -6.05
N ARG A 323 22.38 -8.29 -7.14
CA ARG A 323 22.99 -6.98 -7.41
C ARG A 323 21.95 -6.01 -7.96
N PRO A 324 20.98 -5.57 -7.14
CA PRO A 324 19.94 -4.65 -7.58
C PRO A 324 20.54 -3.32 -8.03
N GLN A 325 19.98 -2.72 -9.10
CA GLN A 325 20.50 -1.49 -9.68
C GLN A 325 19.71 -0.24 -9.25
N THR A 326 18.50 -0.43 -8.73
CA THR A 326 17.61 0.65 -8.28
C THR A 326 17.09 0.36 -6.87
N ALA A 327 16.62 1.39 -6.19
CA ALA A 327 16.02 1.23 -4.87
C ALA A 327 14.82 0.27 -4.91
N ILE A 328 13.99 0.37 -5.95
CA ILE A 328 12.81 -0.50 -6.07
C ILE A 328 13.20 -1.96 -6.32
N ASP A 329 14.23 -2.23 -7.13
CA ASP A 329 14.73 -3.59 -7.33
C ASP A 329 15.25 -4.22 -6.04
N ALA A 330 15.97 -3.44 -5.23
CA ALA A 330 16.50 -3.88 -3.95
C ALA A 330 15.40 -4.21 -2.94
N LYS A 331 14.33 -3.41 -2.91
CA LYS A 331 13.15 -3.66 -2.07
C LYS A 331 12.40 -4.94 -2.46
N PHE A 332 12.57 -5.40 -3.69
CA PHE A 332 12.03 -6.65 -4.22
C PHE A 332 13.10 -7.76 -4.35
N SER A 333 14.12 -7.72 -3.48
CA SER A 333 15.19 -8.74 -3.43
C SER A 333 15.32 -9.36 -2.04
N ILE A 334 15.00 -10.63 -1.90
CA ILE A 334 15.27 -11.40 -0.67
C ILE A 334 16.78 -11.48 -0.39
N PRO A 335 17.67 -11.84 -1.35
CA PRO A 335 19.10 -11.87 -1.07
C PRO A 335 19.64 -10.57 -0.51
N PHE A 336 19.26 -9.43 -1.09
CA PHE A 336 19.73 -8.12 -0.64
C PHE A 336 19.15 -7.72 0.71
N THR A 337 17.83 -7.82 0.92
CA THR A 337 17.18 -7.41 2.17
C THR A 337 17.57 -8.28 3.35
N LEU A 338 17.74 -9.60 3.13
CA LEU A 338 18.22 -10.55 4.13
C LEU A 338 19.66 -10.25 4.53
N ALA A 339 20.54 -10.06 3.55
CA ALA A 339 21.94 -9.69 3.80
C ALA A 339 22.04 -8.36 4.56
N THR A 340 21.27 -7.34 4.15
CA THR A 340 21.20 -6.05 4.85
C THR A 340 20.80 -6.22 6.31
N ALA A 341 19.76 -7.02 6.59
CA ALA A 341 19.31 -7.29 7.96
C ALA A 341 20.42 -7.95 8.82
N LEU A 342 21.17 -8.90 8.25
CA LEU A 342 22.24 -9.60 8.95
C LEU A 342 23.48 -8.72 9.15
N VAL A 343 23.88 -7.95 8.15
CA VAL A 343 25.07 -7.08 8.21
C VAL A 343 24.81 -5.91 9.16
N HIS A 344 23.77 -5.14 8.93
CA HIS A 344 23.52 -3.90 9.65
C HIS A 344 22.63 -4.06 10.89
N GLY A 345 21.96 -5.20 11.07
CA GLY A 345 21.01 -5.40 12.18
C GLY A 345 19.72 -4.57 12.06
N ALA A 346 19.47 -4.00 10.90
CA ALA A 346 18.28 -3.20 10.58
C ALA A 346 18.07 -3.13 9.07
N VAL A 347 16.80 -2.95 8.65
CA VAL A 347 16.41 -2.58 7.29
C VAL A 347 15.62 -1.29 7.37
N THR A 348 16.17 -0.21 6.85
CA THR A 348 15.61 1.14 6.96
C THR A 348 15.46 1.80 5.58
N LEU A 349 14.88 2.99 5.53
CA LEU A 349 14.84 3.78 4.29
C LEU A 349 16.24 4.02 3.70
N ARG A 350 17.25 4.19 4.55
CA ARG A 350 18.65 4.42 4.13
C ARG A 350 19.31 3.19 3.51
N SER A 351 18.80 1.99 3.81
CA SER A 351 19.29 0.73 3.24
C SER A 351 19.09 0.62 1.71
N PHE A 352 18.32 1.52 1.13
CA PHE A 352 17.99 1.53 -0.30
C PHE A 352 18.53 2.76 -1.05
N ARG A 353 19.42 3.54 -0.43
CA ARG A 353 20.15 4.61 -1.11
C ARG A 353 21.26 4.04 -2.00
N ALA A 354 21.68 4.80 -2.99
CA ALA A 354 22.68 4.36 -3.98
C ALA A 354 23.95 3.80 -3.35
N GLU A 355 24.44 4.42 -2.28
CA GLU A 355 25.64 3.98 -1.54
C GLU A 355 25.42 2.61 -0.89
N ALA A 356 24.23 2.38 -0.31
CA ALA A 356 23.88 1.11 0.34
C ALA A 356 23.71 -0.04 -0.66
N LEU A 357 23.25 0.25 -1.89
CA LEU A 357 23.14 -0.75 -2.96
C LEU A 357 24.51 -1.29 -3.41
N ALA A 358 25.58 -0.52 -3.18
CA ALA A 358 26.95 -0.86 -3.52
C ALA A 358 27.74 -1.43 -2.35
N ASP A 359 27.13 -1.65 -1.17
CA ASP A 359 27.81 -2.17 0.03
C ASP A 359 28.43 -3.55 -0.22
N PRO A 360 29.76 -3.67 -0.22
CA PRO A 360 30.45 -4.91 -0.60
C PRO A 360 30.17 -6.06 0.39
N GLU A 361 29.93 -5.77 1.68
CA GLU A 361 29.65 -6.79 2.69
C GLU A 361 28.23 -7.36 2.50
N VAL A 362 27.26 -6.50 2.23
CA VAL A 362 25.90 -6.91 1.90
C VAL A 362 25.88 -7.75 0.63
N LEU A 363 26.55 -7.29 -0.45
CA LEU A 363 26.56 -8.01 -1.72
C LEU A 363 27.27 -9.36 -1.61
N ALA A 364 28.38 -9.45 -0.88
CA ALA A 364 29.10 -10.71 -0.64
C ALA A 364 28.27 -11.71 0.18
N LEU A 365 27.48 -11.23 1.14
CA LEU A 365 26.59 -12.09 1.92
C LEU A 365 25.36 -12.53 1.11
N ALA A 366 24.80 -11.65 0.28
CA ALA A 366 23.70 -11.96 -0.61
C ALA A 366 24.02 -13.14 -1.56
N GLU A 367 25.25 -13.27 -2.02
CA GLU A 367 25.70 -14.38 -2.87
C GLU A 367 25.57 -15.77 -2.19
N ARG A 368 25.57 -15.81 -0.84
CA ARG A 368 25.43 -17.04 -0.05
C ARG A 368 23.96 -17.45 0.17
N VAL A 369 22.99 -16.66 -0.30
CA VAL A 369 21.58 -16.96 -0.17
C VAL A 369 21.14 -17.95 -1.23
N SER A 370 20.44 -18.99 -0.80
CA SER A 370 19.73 -19.96 -1.64
C SER A 370 18.26 -19.99 -1.25
N PHE A 371 17.38 -20.23 -2.22
CA PHE A 371 15.94 -20.31 -2.00
C PHE A 371 15.39 -21.68 -2.44
N GLN A 372 14.45 -22.20 -1.67
CA GLN A 372 13.69 -23.41 -1.98
C GLN A 372 12.20 -23.13 -1.81
N VAL A 373 11.41 -23.48 -2.83
CA VAL A 373 9.96 -23.42 -2.76
C VAL A 373 9.47 -24.53 -1.84
N GLU A 374 8.68 -24.20 -0.85
CA GLU A 374 8.00 -25.19 -0.02
C GLU A 374 6.79 -25.75 -0.77
N SER A 375 6.54 -27.05 -0.58
CA SER A 375 5.38 -27.70 -1.21
C SER A 375 4.09 -27.08 -0.71
N ALA A 376 3.07 -27.01 -1.56
CA ALA A 376 1.74 -26.47 -1.21
C ALA A 376 1.08 -27.20 -0.01
N ALA A 377 1.52 -28.42 0.32
CA ALA A 377 1.08 -29.14 1.51
C ALA A 377 1.49 -28.49 2.84
N ALA A 378 2.46 -27.57 2.82
CA ALA A 378 2.88 -26.82 4.02
C ALA A 378 2.05 -25.53 4.21
N GLU A 379 1.19 -25.18 3.24
CA GLU A 379 0.39 -23.91 3.17
C GLU A 379 1.13 -22.72 3.79
N PRO A 380 2.27 -22.29 3.25
CA PRO A 380 2.79 -21.02 3.67
C PRO A 380 1.82 -19.95 3.19
N THR A 381 1.30 -19.11 4.09
CA THR A 381 0.66 -17.86 3.68
C THR A 381 1.61 -17.13 2.75
N ALA A 382 1.10 -16.30 1.84
CA ALA A 382 1.94 -15.57 0.87
C ALA A 382 3.08 -14.76 1.52
N THR A 383 3.03 -14.58 2.84
CA THR A 383 4.00 -13.81 3.63
C THR A 383 4.86 -14.65 4.58
N ALA A 384 4.56 -15.94 4.77
CA ALA A 384 5.34 -16.84 5.62
C ALA A 384 6.69 -17.17 5.00
N GLY A 385 7.69 -17.46 5.84
CA GLY A 385 9.01 -17.90 5.37
C GLY A 385 9.86 -18.49 6.48
N ALA A 386 10.90 -19.24 6.09
CA ALA A 386 11.87 -19.78 7.03
C ALA A 386 13.30 -19.48 6.57
N LEU A 387 14.18 -19.28 7.55
CA LEU A 387 15.59 -19.03 7.35
C LEU A 387 16.40 -20.05 8.15
N GLU A 388 17.39 -20.66 7.50
CA GLU A 388 18.46 -21.42 8.11
C GLU A 388 19.81 -20.73 7.84
N ILE A 389 20.57 -20.46 8.89
CA ILE A 389 21.93 -19.92 8.82
C ILE A 389 22.89 -21.06 9.15
N VAL A 390 23.64 -21.51 8.15
CA VAL A 390 24.68 -22.53 8.33
C VAL A 390 25.98 -21.83 8.71
N MET A 391 26.48 -22.12 9.90
CA MET A 391 27.71 -21.55 10.44
C MET A 391 28.95 -22.36 10.01
N GLY A 392 30.13 -21.75 10.08
CA GLY A 392 31.41 -22.36 9.71
C GLY A 392 31.80 -23.59 10.55
N ASP A 393 31.34 -23.66 11.79
CA ASP A 393 31.52 -24.81 12.71
C ASP A 393 30.48 -25.93 12.50
N GLY A 394 29.58 -25.80 11.52
CA GLY A 394 28.54 -26.76 11.17
C GLY A 394 27.23 -26.59 11.92
N ARG A 395 27.13 -25.69 12.89
CA ARG A 395 25.84 -25.37 13.54
C ARG A 395 24.88 -24.77 12.53
N VAL A 396 23.57 -25.07 12.70
CA VAL A 396 22.49 -24.47 11.92
C VAL A 396 21.59 -23.71 12.89
N LEU A 397 21.47 -22.41 12.68
CA LEU A 397 20.47 -21.60 13.35
C LEU A 397 19.25 -21.51 12.45
N SER A 398 18.05 -21.77 12.96
CA SER A 398 16.84 -21.78 12.15
C SER A 398 15.72 -21.00 12.81
N LYS A 399 14.90 -20.34 11.99
CA LYS A 399 13.70 -19.64 12.41
C LYS A 399 12.65 -19.67 11.30
N ARG A 400 11.41 -19.97 11.69
CA ARG A 400 10.23 -19.84 10.83
C ARG A 400 9.34 -18.72 11.35
N ILE A 401 8.86 -17.87 10.46
CA ILE A 401 7.90 -16.81 10.72
C ILE A 401 6.66 -17.07 9.85
N THR A 402 5.52 -17.30 10.47
CA THR A 402 4.25 -17.54 9.77
C THR A 402 3.52 -16.23 9.50
N HIS A 403 3.48 -15.34 10.49
CA HIS A 403 2.86 -14.03 10.42
C HIS A 403 3.89 -12.98 10.81
N PRO A 404 4.58 -12.36 9.83
CA PRO A 404 5.63 -11.39 10.12
C PRO A 404 5.07 -10.14 10.80
N ARG A 405 5.91 -9.48 11.60
CA ARG A 405 5.60 -8.25 12.31
C ARG A 405 4.86 -7.26 11.40
N GLY A 406 3.84 -6.60 11.94
CA GLY A 406 2.93 -5.72 11.22
C GLY A 406 1.73 -6.43 10.62
N HIS A 407 1.68 -7.78 10.62
CA HIS A 407 0.46 -8.54 10.32
C HIS A 407 -0.64 -8.22 11.32
N TYR A 408 -1.93 -8.31 10.93
CA TYR A 408 -3.03 -7.98 11.84
C TYR A 408 -3.08 -8.86 13.10
N SER A 409 -2.52 -10.08 13.07
CA SER A 409 -2.33 -10.94 14.25
C SER A 409 -1.05 -10.63 15.06
N SER A 410 -0.12 -9.84 14.50
CA SER A 410 1.10 -9.34 15.17
C SER A 410 1.29 -7.85 14.84
N PRO A 411 0.32 -6.98 15.20
CA PRO A 411 0.24 -5.62 14.69
C PRO A 411 1.34 -4.72 15.26
N LEU A 412 1.66 -3.67 14.51
CA LEU A 412 2.39 -2.53 15.08
C LEU A 412 1.49 -1.79 16.07
N SER A 413 2.03 -1.39 17.19
CA SER A 413 1.36 -0.49 18.13
C SER A 413 1.19 0.90 17.51
N TRP A 414 0.31 1.72 18.09
CA TRP A 414 0.17 3.13 17.69
C TRP A 414 1.49 3.90 17.81
N GLN A 415 2.26 3.67 18.88
CA GLN A 415 3.57 4.30 19.07
C GLN A 415 4.58 3.91 17.99
N GLU A 416 4.60 2.65 17.56
CA GLU A 416 5.46 2.20 16.46
C GLU A 416 5.06 2.83 15.13
N LEU A 417 3.78 2.98 14.85
CA LEU A 417 3.30 3.70 13.67
C LEU A 417 3.64 5.20 13.73
N CYS A 418 3.53 5.84 14.91
CA CYS A 418 3.98 7.21 15.11
C CYS A 418 5.49 7.35 14.88
N ALA A 419 6.29 6.40 15.37
CA ALA A 419 7.73 6.39 15.13
C ALA A 419 8.07 6.21 13.64
N LYS A 420 7.34 5.33 12.94
CA LYS A 420 7.43 5.17 11.49
C LYS A 420 7.09 6.46 10.75
N PHE A 421 5.99 7.12 11.12
CA PHE A 421 5.61 8.42 10.56
C PHE A 421 6.74 9.45 10.76
N GLN A 422 7.28 9.58 11.97
CA GLN A 422 8.35 10.53 12.26
C GLN A 422 9.62 10.23 11.46
N MET A 423 10.01 8.95 11.35
CA MET A 423 11.13 8.52 10.54
C MET A 423 10.94 8.90 9.07
N CYS A 424 9.76 8.67 8.51
CA CYS A 424 9.44 9.04 7.14
C CYS A 424 9.41 10.57 6.96
N ALA A 425 8.77 11.30 7.88
CA ALA A 425 8.66 12.76 7.82
C ALA A 425 10.04 13.45 7.89
N ALA A 426 11.01 12.86 8.58
CA ALA A 426 12.38 13.37 8.65
C ALA A 426 13.13 13.25 7.30
N GLU A 427 12.71 12.39 6.41
CA GLU A 427 13.28 12.21 5.06
C GLU A 427 12.51 13.01 3.99
N ALA A 428 11.51 13.81 4.39
CA ALA A 428 10.75 14.65 3.45
C ALA A 428 11.66 15.70 2.79
N ARG A 429 11.40 16.01 1.52
CA ARG A 429 12.14 17.06 0.77
C ARG A 429 12.00 18.43 1.44
N VAL A 430 10.80 18.77 1.90
CA VAL A 430 10.52 19.90 2.77
C VAL A 430 9.93 19.32 4.07
N PRO A 431 10.73 19.16 5.11
CA PRO A 431 10.28 18.58 6.37
C PRO A 431 9.20 19.44 7.04
N LEU A 432 8.26 18.76 7.69
CA LEU A 432 7.33 19.42 8.60
C LEU A 432 8.08 19.92 9.84
N SER A 433 7.65 21.03 10.40
CA SER A 433 8.11 21.45 11.72
C SER A 433 7.70 20.41 12.78
N SER A 434 8.43 20.34 13.89
CA SER A 434 8.08 19.46 15.02
C SER A 434 6.65 19.74 15.54
N ALA A 435 6.23 21.01 15.52
CA ALA A 435 4.90 21.41 15.91
C ALA A 435 3.83 20.88 14.93
N GLN A 436 4.04 21.01 13.63
CA GLN A 436 3.15 20.46 12.60
C GLN A 436 3.05 18.93 12.71
N SER A 437 4.18 18.23 12.84
CA SER A 437 4.20 16.78 13.01
C SER A 437 3.40 16.33 14.23
N THR A 438 3.61 16.97 15.39
CA THR A 438 2.87 16.66 16.62
C THR A 438 1.38 16.89 16.46
N ARG A 439 0.99 18.03 15.86
CA ARG A 439 -0.43 18.37 15.65
C ARG A 439 -1.10 17.45 14.63
N LEU A 440 -0.39 16.99 13.59
CA LEU A 440 -0.91 15.98 12.66
C LEU A 440 -1.15 14.63 13.33
N LEU A 441 -0.21 14.17 14.16
CA LEU A 441 -0.38 12.92 14.92
C LEU A 441 -1.61 13.00 15.85
N GLN A 442 -1.76 14.12 16.55
CA GLN A 442 -2.93 14.36 17.42
C GLN A 442 -4.22 14.45 16.61
N TRP A 443 -4.22 15.19 15.48
CA TRP A 443 -5.37 15.31 14.61
C TRP A 443 -5.86 13.95 14.10
N ILE A 444 -4.94 13.04 13.68
CA ILE A 444 -5.30 11.70 13.24
C ILE A 444 -5.83 10.88 14.42
N GLN A 445 -5.20 10.96 15.58
CA GLN A 445 -5.60 10.22 16.77
C GLN A 445 -7.01 10.59 17.24
N GLU A 446 -7.38 11.88 17.15
CA GLU A 446 -8.67 12.42 17.57
C GLU A 446 -9.65 12.63 16.41
N LEU A 447 -9.38 12.03 15.25
CA LEU A 447 -10.11 12.30 14.01
C LEU A 447 -11.62 12.07 14.13
N ASP A 448 -12.06 11.01 14.83
CA ASP A 448 -13.47 10.71 15.07
C ASP A 448 -14.21 11.78 15.88
N GLN A 449 -13.49 12.64 16.60
CA GLN A 449 -14.03 13.74 17.39
C GLN A 449 -14.05 15.07 16.61
N GLN A 450 -13.41 15.13 15.43
CA GLN A 450 -13.32 16.35 14.63
C GLN A 450 -14.64 16.62 13.90
N ARG A 451 -15.35 17.69 14.27
CA ARG A 451 -16.54 18.15 13.55
C ARG A 451 -16.20 18.76 12.19
N ASP A 452 -15.04 19.41 12.11
CA ASP A 452 -14.47 20.00 10.89
C ASP A 452 -13.00 19.58 10.76
N ALA A 453 -12.77 18.42 10.17
CA ALA A 453 -11.44 17.90 9.89
C ALA A 453 -10.70 18.76 8.83
N THR A 454 -11.45 19.41 7.92
CA THR A 454 -10.91 20.33 6.90
C THR A 454 -10.25 21.53 7.54
N GLY A 455 -10.99 22.26 8.37
CA GLY A 455 -10.47 23.46 9.04
C GLY A 455 -9.31 23.17 9.99
N ALA A 456 -9.40 22.04 10.72
CA ALA A 456 -8.33 21.59 11.60
C ALA A 456 -7.05 21.27 10.82
N LEU A 457 -7.13 20.52 9.70
CA LEU A 457 -5.98 20.20 8.86
C LEU A 457 -5.37 21.46 8.24
N ALA A 458 -6.18 22.36 7.71
CA ALA A 458 -5.73 23.65 7.16
C ALA A 458 -4.96 24.47 8.20
N GLY A 459 -5.46 24.56 9.44
CA GLY A 459 -4.79 25.24 10.54
C GLY A 459 -3.47 24.62 10.98
N ILE A 460 -3.27 23.30 10.78
CA ILE A 460 -1.99 22.63 11.04
C ILE A 460 -0.98 22.99 9.95
N LEU A 461 -1.40 22.99 8.70
CA LEU A 461 -0.53 23.23 7.56
C LEU A 461 -0.13 24.70 7.38
N ALA A 462 -0.93 25.63 7.89
CA ALA A 462 -0.64 27.07 7.86
C ALA A 462 0.31 27.54 8.98
N ALA A 463 0.58 26.71 9.99
CA ALA A 463 1.42 27.02 11.15
C ALA A 463 2.87 26.56 10.94
#